data_40e585597fae847c1f05fea69ec390cc
#
_entry.id   40e585597fae847c1f05fea69ec390cc
#
_cell.length_a   1.000
_cell.length_b   1.000
_cell.length_c   1.000
_cell.angle_alpha   90.00
_cell.angle_beta   90.00
_cell.angle_gamma   90.00
#
_symmetry.space_group_name_H-M   'P 1'
#
loop_
_entity.id
_entity.type
_entity.pdbx_description
1 polymer ?
#
loop_
_entity_poly.entity_id
_entity_poly.type
_entity_poly.pdbx_seq_one_letter_code
_entity_poly.pdbx_strand_id
1 'polypeptide(L)'
;KRKIFDGMMAANQMSGWNYDINEMEQWQYTYYKHQPDLPTGDFYTWHTDSGADPYPNGQIRKLSASIQLSDPDDYEGGHFQWIEHCKPFDNLKFQSQDISADDLVQTAPFSGKELGSLLVFPSWLHHQVTPVTRGVRQSLVIWNTGWPLK
;
A
#
# COMPACT_ATOMS: atom_id res chain seq x y z
N LYS A 1 -10.71 -2.14 -16.37
CA LYS A 1 -10.82 -1.00 -15.43
C LYS A 1 -12.02 -1.15 -14.49
N ARG A 2 -13.24 -1.38 -14.99
CA ARG A 2 -14.48 -1.43 -14.20
C ARG A 2 -14.40 -2.44 -13.03
N LYS A 3 -14.03 -3.70 -13.28
CA LYS A 3 -13.94 -4.73 -12.24
C LYS A 3 -12.98 -4.35 -11.10
N ILE A 4 -11.89 -3.67 -11.42
CA ILE A 4 -10.90 -3.24 -10.43
C ILE A 4 -11.46 -2.09 -9.60
N PHE A 5 -12.08 -1.12 -10.25
CA PHE A 5 -12.78 -0.04 -9.55
C PHE A 5 -13.86 -0.59 -8.61
N ASP A 6 -14.70 -1.51 -9.10
CA ASP A 6 -15.74 -2.16 -8.29
C ASP A 6 -15.13 -2.88 -7.07
N GLY A 7 -13.99 -3.58 -7.26
CA GLY A 7 -13.25 -4.22 -6.16
C GLY A 7 -12.70 -3.21 -5.13
N MET A 8 -12.14 -2.09 -5.58
CA MET A 8 -11.67 -1.03 -4.70
C MET A 8 -12.82 -0.38 -3.92
N MET A 9 -13.97 -0.16 -4.56
CA MET A 9 -15.16 0.40 -3.89
C MET A 9 -15.74 -0.60 -2.88
N ALA A 10 -15.76 -1.89 -3.20
CA ALA A 10 -16.16 -2.92 -2.26
C ALA A 10 -15.24 -2.92 -1.02
N ALA A 11 -13.92 -2.86 -1.20
CA ALA A 11 -12.96 -2.76 -0.10
C ALA A 11 -13.17 -1.49 0.73
N ASN A 12 -13.37 -0.34 0.08
CA ASN A 12 -13.68 0.94 0.74
C ASN A 12 -14.90 0.84 1.68
N GLN A 13 -15.94 0.18 1.21
CA GLN A 13 -17.17 -0.01 1.98
C GLN A 13 -17.00 -1.05 3.10
N MET A 14 -16.43 -2.23 2.78
CA MET A 14 -16.26 -3.34 3.73
C MET A 14 -15.33 -2.99 4.89
N SER A 15 -14.30 -2.16 4.62
CA SER A 15 -13.37 -1.68 5.64
C SER A 15 -13.91 -0.48 6.44
N GLY A 16 -15.10 0.00 6.12
CA GLY A 16 -15.74 1.12 6.81
C GLY A 16 -15.10 2.48 6.54
N TRP A 17 -14.18 2.59 5.57
CA TRP A 17 -13.57 3.88 5.23
C TRP A 17 -14.56 4.85 4.60
N ASN A 18 -15.45 4.35 3.73
CA ASN A 18 -16.54 5.09 3.09
C ASN A 18 -16.08 6.41 2.45
N TYR A 19 -14.89 6.43 1.84
CA TYR A 19 -14.40 7.61 1.14
C TYR A 19 -15.24 7.92 -0.09
N ASP A 20 -15.57 9.21 -0.26
CA ASP A 20 -16.10 9.73 -1.52
C ASP A 20 -14.98 9.75 -2.56
N ILE A 21 -15.15 8.98 -3.61
CA ILE A 21 -14.22 8.87 -4.72
C ILE A 21 -14.82 9.52 -5.97
N ASN A 22 -14.07 10.43 -6.57
CA ASN A 22 -14.48 11.16 -7.77
C ASN A 22 -13.84 10.60 -9.03
N GLU A 23 -12.53 10.32 -8.98
CA GLU A 23 -11.74 9.96 -10.15
C GLU A 23 -10.76 8.83 -9.83
N MET A 24 -10.38 8.12 -10.89
CA MET A 24 -9.28 7.16 -10.89
C MET A 24 -8.17 7.70 -11.78
N GLU A 25 -6.98 7.85 -11.23
CA GLU A 25 -5.79 8.28 -11.96
C GLU A 25 -5.36 7.27 -13.03
N GLN A 26 -4.40 7.64 -13.87
CA GLN A 26 -3.72 6.70 -14.74
C GLN A 26 -2.97 5.67 -13.89
N TRP A 27 -3.05 4.41 -14.31
CA TRP A 27 -2.37 3.32 -13.62
C TRP A 27 -0.87 3.39 -13.86
N GLN A 28 -0.11 3.16 -12.80
CA GLN A 28 1.35 3.11 -12.86
C GLN A 28 1.80 1.66 -12.87
N TYR A 29 2.48 1.24 -13.92
CA TYR A 29 3.22 -0.03 -13.93
C TYR A 29 4.51 0.13 -13.16
N THR A 30 4.79 -0.78 -12.22
CA THR A 30 6.03 -0.83 -11.43
C THR A 30 6.79 -2.11 -11.73
N TYR A 31 8.10 -1.98 -11.78
CA TYR A 31 9.04 -3.05 -12.08
C TYR A 31 10.20 -2.95 -11.10
N TYR A 32 10.28 -3.89 -10.16
CA TYR A 32 11.33 -3.96 -9.14
C TYR A 32 12.14 -5.24 -9.33
N LYS A 33 13.45 -5.11 -9.44
CA LYS A 33 14.36 -6.22 -9.66
C LYS A 33 15.43 -6.32 -8.58
N HIS A 34 15.91 -7.53 -8.38
CA HIS A 34 17.17 -7.75 -7.69
C HIS A 34 18.31 -7.12 -8.47
N GLN A 35 19.24 -6.48 -7.78
CA GLN A 35 20.44 -5.84 -8.34
C GLN A 35 21.68 -6.47 -7.69
N PRO A 36 22.31 -7.51 -8.33
CA PRO A 36 23.38 -8.28 -7.69
C PRO A 36 24.61 -7.44 -7.33
N ASP A 37 24.84 -6.35 -8.05
CA ASP A 37 26.00 -5.46 -7.84
C ASP A 37 25.76 -4.37 -6.78
N LEU A 38 24.55 -4.31 -6.22
CA LEU A 38 24.18 -3.34 -5.19
C LEU A 38 23.86 -4.05 -3.87
N PRO A 39 24.03 -3.36 -2.72
CA PRO A 39 23.73 -3.94 -1.41
C PRO A 39 22.26 -4.36 -1.25
N THR A 40 21.37 -3.74 -2.03
CA THR A 40 19.92 -4.02 -2.01
C THR A 40 19.37 -4.02 -3.43
N GLY A 41 18.31 -4.79 -3.68
CA GLY A 41 17.51 -4.66 -4.90
C GLY A 41 16.58 -3.43 -4.84
N ASP A 42 15.77 -3.27 -5.89
CA ASP A 42 14.81 -2.18 -5.96
C ASP A 42 13.79 -2.27 -4.82
N PHE A 43 13.42 -1.13 -4.27
CA PHE A 43 12.49 -0.98 -3.17
C PHE A 43 11.77 0.37 -3.24
N TYR A 44 10.76 0.55 -2.39
CA TYR A 44 10.17 1.86 -2.15
C TYR A 44 10.04 2.08 -0.65
N THR A 45 10.79 3.03 -0.13
CA THR A 45 10.87 3.31 1.31
C THR A 45 9.55 3.84 1.87
N TRP A 46 9.49 3.99 3.19
CA TRP A 46 8.34 4.51 3.92
C TRP A 46 7.82 5.84 3.36
N HIS A 47 6.55 5.87 2.95
CA HIS A 47 5.87 7.04 2.39
C HIS A 47 4.35 6.92 2.56
N THR A 48 3.66 8.00 2.24
CA THR A 48 2.22 8.03 2.01
C THR A 48 1.96 8.38 0.55
N ASP A 49 0.88 7.88 -0.02
CA ASP A 49 0.47 8.24 -1.39
C ASP A 49 -0.27 9.59 -1.45
N SER A 50 -0.85 10.02 -0.33
CA SER A 50 -1.41 11.37 -0.19
C SER A 50 -0.29 12.38 -0.06
N GLY A 51 -0.24 13.36 -0.98
CA GLY A 51 0.65 14.51 -0.84
C GLY A 51 0.23 15.44 0.30
N ALA A 52 1.14 16.35 0.69
CA ALA A 52 0.86 17.35 1.70
C ALA A 52 -0.19 18.39 1.22
N ASP A 53 -0.23 18.65 -0.08
CA ASP A 53 -1.10 19.64 -0.71
C ASP A 53 -2.09 18.96 -1.68
N PRO A 54 -3.32 19.49 -1.79
CA PRO A 54 -4.26 19.08 -2.82
C PRO A 54 -3.72 19.34 -4.24
N TYR A 55 -4.21 18.60 -5.21
CA TYR A 55 -4.02 18.89 -6.62
C TYR A 55 -4.61 20.24 -7.03
N PRO A 56 -4.26 20.80 -8.19
CA PRO A 56 -4.82 22.07 -8.67
C PRO A 56 -6.37 22.08 -8.77
N ASN A 57 -6.99 20.92 -8.93
CA ASN A 57 -8.45 20.76 -8.92
C ASN A 57 -9.04 20.64 -7.50
N GLY A 58 -8.22 20.74 -6.45
CA GLY A 58 -8.65 20.64 -5.04
C GLY A 58 -8.82 19.22 -4.52
N GLN A 59 -8.60 18.20 -5.33
CA GLN A 59 -8.71 16.80 -4.91
C GLN A 59 -7.41 16.29 -4.28
N ILE A 60 -7.53 15.22 -3.49
CA ILE A 60 -6.41 14.47 -2.91
C ILE A 60 -6.56 12.98 -3.24
N ARG A 61 -5.47 12.22 -3.19
CA ARG A 61 -5.53 10.76 -3.20
C ARG A 61 -6.15 10.28 -1.90
N LYS A 62 -7.17 9.44 -2.00
CA LYS A 62 -7.90 8.88 -0.85
C LYS A 62 -7.72 7.38 -0.71
N LEU A 63 -7.69 6.68 -1.84
CA LEU A 63 -7.64 5.23 -1.87
C LEU A 63 -6.60 4.77 -2.88
N SER A 64 -5.66 3.97 -2.40
CA SER A 64 -4.59 3.38 -3.18
C SER A 64 -4.81 1.88 -3.34
N ALA A 65 -4.30 1.33 -4.42
CA ALA A 65 -4.26 -0.11 -4.61
C ALA A 65 -3.01 -0.56 -5.36
N SER A 66 -2.61 -1.81 -5.12
CA SER A 66 -1.57 -2.50 -5.87
C SER A 66 -2.09 -3.85 -6.33
N ILE A 67 -1.99 -4.12 -7.64
CA ILE A 67 -2.30 -5.44 -8.23
C ILE A 67 -0.98 -6.15 -8.50
N GLN A 68 -0.85 -7.39 -8.01
CA GLN A 68 0.34 -8.20 -8.24
C GLN A 68 0.31 -8.79 -9.66
N LEU A 69 1.40 -8.61 -10.41
CA LEU A 69 1.54 -9.09 -11.79
C LEU A 69 2.64 -10.15 -11.95
N SER A 70 3.40 -10.43 -10.91
CA SER A 70 4.37 -11.53 -10.86
C SER A 70 3.80 -12.70 -10.08
N ASP A 71 4.21 -13.92 -10.47
CA ASP A 71 4.03 -15.08 -9.61
C ASP A 71 4.91 -14.92 -8.36
N PRO A 72 4.42 -15.23 -7.15
CA PRO A 72 5.21 -15.12 -5.92
C PRO A 72 6.46 -16.01 -5.91
N ASP A 73 6.52 -17.07 -6.71
CA ASP A 73 7.67 -17.96 -6.83
C ASP A 73 8.80 -17.37 -7.72
N ASP A 74 8.49 -16.34 -8.52
CA ASP A 74 9.44 -15.70 -9.43
C ASP A 74 10.37 -14.70 -8.72
N TYR A 75 10.07 -14.31 -7.46
CA TYR A 75 10.86 -13.32 -6.74
C TYR A 75 10.87 -13.54 -5.22
N GLU A 76 11.86 -12.96 -4.55
CA GLU A 76 11.97 -12.90 -3.09
C GLU A 76 12.07 -11.45 -2.61
N GLY A 77 11.66 -11.19 -1.37
CA GLY A 77 11.53 -9.83 -0.86
C GLY A 77 10.29 -9.13 -1.42
N GLY A 78 10.39 -7.83 -1.65
CA GLY A 78 9.29 -7.04 -2.22
C GLY A 78 8.00 -7.10 -1.41
N HIS A 79 8.10 -7.23 -0.08
CA HIS A 79 6.95 -7.30 0.80
C HIS A 79 6.30 -5.93 0.94
N PHE A 80 4.98 -5.88 0.83
CA PHE A 80 4.21 -4.72 1.23
C PHE A 80 4.09 -4.68 2.75
N GLN A 81 4.52 -3.58 3.34
CA GLN A 81 4.46 -3.35 4.79
C GLN A 81 3.80 -2.00 5.07
N TRP A 82 3.10 -1.91 6.21
CA TRP A 82 2.50 -0.66 6.66
C TRP A 82 2.66 -0.48 8.17
N ILE A 83 2.48 0.76 8.63
CA ILE A 83 2.47 1.09 10.06
C ILE A 83 1.02 1.07 10.55
N GLU A 84 0.75 0.23 11.53
CA GLU A 84 -0.55 0.13 12.20
C GLU A 84 -0.70 1.25 13.24
N HIS A 85 -1.35 2.34 12.86
CA HIS A 85 -1.58 3.47 13.76
C HIS A 85 -2.75 3.27 14.74
N CYS A 86 -3.58 2.25 14.53
CA CYS A 86 -4.84 2.03 15.25
C CYS A 86 -4.93 0.65 15.87
N LYS A 87 -3.85 0.11 16.46
CA LYS A 87 -4.03 -1.03 17.35
C LYS A 87 -4.92 -0.58 18.52
N PRO A 88 -5.93 -1.39 18.93
CA PRO A 88 -6.70 -1.09 20.13
C PRO A 88 -5.71 -0.78 21.25
N PHE A 89 -5.86 0.37 21.85
CA PHE A 89 -5.04 0.80 22.98
C PHE A 89 -5.20 -0.24 24.07
N ASP A 90 -4.24 -1.12 24.20
CA ASP A 90 -4.04 -1.84 25.45
C ASP A 90 -3.40 -0.83 26.41
N ASN A 91 -4.24 -0.15 27.20
CA ASN A 91 -3.83 0.87 28.15
C ASN A 91 -2.70 0.39 29.10
N LEU A 92 -2.55 -0.92 29.26
CA LEU A 92 -1.52 -1.53 30.10
C LEU A 92 -0.14 -1.53 29.42
N LYS A 93 -0.09 -1.75 28.09
CA LYS A 93 1.17 -1.73 27.33
C LYS A 93 1.69 -0.32 27.09
N PHE A 94 0.81 0.66 26.96
CA PHE A 94 1.23 2.06 26.77
C PHE A 94 1.90 2.64 28.04
N GLN A 95 1.54 2.15 29.21
CA GLN A 95 2.19 2.56 30.48
C GLN A 95 3.55 1.92 30.69
N SER A 96 3.86 0.80 30.01
CA SER A 96 5.13 0.07 30.20
C SER A 96 6.28 0.54 29.30
N GLN A 97 6.08 1.46 28.37
CA GLN A 97 7.07 1.91 27.36
C GLN A 97 7.68 0.78 26.48
N ASP A 98 7.06 -0.40 26.44
CA ASP A 98 7.59 -1.60 25.79
C ASP A 98 7.11 -1.76 24.32
N ILE A 99 6.50 -0.75 23.70
CA ILE A 99 6.13 -0.79 22.28
C ILE A 99 7.31 -0.33 21.44
N SER A 100 7.99 -1.27 20.80
CA SER A 100 9.00 -0.93 19.80
C SER A 100 8.34 -0.44 18.50
N ALA A 101 9.06 0.36 17.71
CA ALA A 101 8.59 0.77 16.37
C ALA A 101 8.29 -0.47 15.49
N ASP A 102 9.02 -1.56 15.68
CA ASP A 102 8.85 -2.81 14.94
C ASP A 102 7.51 -3.51 15.26
N ASP A 103 6.97 -3.32 16.47
CA ASP A 103 5.66 -3.87 16.86
C ASP A 103 4.49 -3.24 16.09
N LEU A 104 4.70 -2.07 15.51
CA LEU A 104 3.71 -1.34 14.72
C LEU A 104 3.75 -1.70 13.23
N VAL A 105 4.84 -2.32 12.77
CA VAL A 105 5.01 -2.70 11.36
C VAL A 105 4.24 -4.00 11.10
N GLN A 106 3.33 -3.93 10.16
CA GLN A 106 2.60 -5.09 9.64
C GLN A 106 3.11 -5.44 8.24
N THR A 107 3.07 -6.72 7.91
CA THR A 107 3.43 -7.23 6.58
C THR A 107 2.22 -7.91 5.96
N ALA A 108 1.96 -7.63 4.69
CA ALA A 108 0.88 -8.27 3.96
C ALA A 108 1.04 -9.81 3.97
N PRO A 109 -0.05 -10.56 4.19
CA PRO A 109 -0.01 -12.02 4.16
C PRO A 109 0.41 -12.53 2.78
N PHE A 110 0.81 -13.80 2.70
CA PHE A 110 1.22 -14.43 1.43
C PHE A 110 0.18 -14.29 0.32
N SER A 111 -1.11 -14.40 0.65
CA SER A 111 -2.22 -14.18 -0.30
C SER A 111 -2.19 -12.80 -0.97
N GLY A 112 -1.61 -11.79 -0.33
CA GLY A 112 -1.39 -10.47 -0.92
C GLY A 112 -0.29 -10.43 -1.98
N LYS A 113 0.53 -11.48 -2.09
CA LYS A 113 1.57 -11.62 -3.12
C LYS A 113 1.13 -12.46 -4.33
N GLU A 114 0.03 -13.19 -4.22
CA GLU A 114 -0.47 -14.03 -5.30
C GLU A 114 -0.75 -13.23 -6.57
N LEU A 115 -0.48 -13.83 -7.72
CA LEU A 115 -0.75 -13.22 -9.02
C LEU A 115 -2.22 -12.81 -9.15
N GLY A 116 -2.46 -11.55 -9.48
CA GLY A 116 -3.80 -10.97 -9.59
C GLY A 116 -4.40 -10.47 -8.27
N SER A 117 -3.74 -10.66 -7.14
CA SER A 117 -4.19 -10.11 -5.86
C SER A 117 -4.25 -8.59 -5.90
N LEU A 118 -5.33 -8.04 -5.35
CA LEU A 118 -5.58 -6.61 -5.21
C LEU A 118 -5.45 -6.21 -3.74
N LEU A 119 -4.37 -5.52 -3.40
CA LEU A 119 -4.20 -4.85 -2.10
C LEU A 119 -4.80 -3.46 -2.18
N VAL A 120 -5.73 -3.14 -1.28
CA VAL A 120 -6.39 -1.83 -1.21
C VAL A 120 -6.14 -1.22 0.17
N PHE A 121 -5.77 0.06 0.20
CA PHE A 121 -5.45 0.76 1.44
C PHE A 121 -5.69 2.27 1.32
N PRO A 122 -5.91 2.97 2.46
CA PRO A 122 -6.01 4.42 2.48
C PRO A 122 -4.72 5.08 1.99
N SER A 123 -4.81 6.10 1.14
CA SER A 123 -3.62 6.76 0.57
C SER A 123 -2.75 7.50 1.61
N TRP A 124 -3.29 7.80 2.79
CA TRP A 124 -2.56 8.39 3.92
C TRP A 124 -1.81 7.36 4.78
N LEU A 125 -2.02 6.06 4.54
CA LEU A 125 -1.35 5.00 5.28
C LEU A 125 0.16 5.01 4.96
N HIS A 126 1.00 5.08 6.01
CA HIS A 126 2.44 4.92 5.86
C HIS A 126 2.74 3.47 5.48
N HIS A 127 3.36 3.29 4.33
CA HIS A 127 3.67 1.97 3.80
C HIS A 127 5.00 1.98 3.05
N GLN A 128 5.51 0.79 2.80
CA GLN A 128 6.72 0.57 2.00
C GLN A 128 6.63 -0.74 1.22
N VAL A 129 7.52 -0.87 0.23
CA VAL A 129 7.86 -2.15 -0.42
C VAL A 129 9.30 -2.46 -0.08
N THR A 130 9.54 -3.58 0.62
CA THR A 130 10.90 -3.99 0.99
C THR A 130 11.73 -4.34 -0.25
N PRO A 131 13.08 -4.35 -0.16
CA PRO A 131 13.94 -4.71 -1.28
C PRO A 131 13.59 -6.07 -1.90
N VAL A 132 13.64 -6.14 -3.24
CA VAL A 132 13.57 -7.40 -3.97
C VAL A 132 14.95 -8.05 -3.94
N THR A 133 15.07 -9.19 -3.28
CA THR A 133 16.34 -9.88 -3.02
C THR A 133 16.66 -10.96 -4.06
N ARG A 134 15.67 -11.40 -4.85
CA ARG A 134 15.82 -12.30 -5.99
C ARG A 134 14.71 -12.03 -7.02
N GLY A 135 15.03 -12.19 -8.30
CA GLY A 135 14.05 -12.12 -9.39
C GLY A 135 13.48 -10.74 -9.66
N VAL A 136 12.23 -10.70 -10.11
CA VAL A 136 11.54 -9.50 -10.54
C VAL A 136 10.10 -9.47 -10.00
N ARG A 137 9.75 -8.39 -9.33
CA ARG A 137 8.38 -8.09 -8.89
C ARG A 137 7.76 -7.04 -9.80
N GLN A 138 6.59 -7.35 -10.33
CA GLN A 138 5.82 -6.44 -11.17
C GLN A 138 4.46 -6.18 -10.52
N SER A 139 3.99 -4.94 -10.60
CA SER A 139 2.67 -4.58 -10.10
C SER A 139 2.07 -3.39 -10.86
N LEU A 140 0.75 -3.25 -10.78
CA LEU A 140 0.05 -2.02 -11.16
C LEU A 140 -0.36 -1.28 -9.90
N VAL A 141 0.05 -0.02 -9.80
CA VAL A 141 -0.38 0.88 -8.73
C VAL A 141 -1.49 1.77 -9.27
N ILE A 142 -2.52 1.94 -8.46
CA ILE A 142 -3.75 2.65 -8.81
C ILE A 142 -4.10 3.61 -7.69
N TRP A 143 -4.41 4.85 -8.04
CA TRP A 143 -4.87 5.85 -7.10
C TRP A 143 -6.25 6.36 -7.47
N ASN A 144 -7.08 6.51 -6.45
CA ASN A 144 -8.38 7.15 -6.57
C ASN A 144 -8.37 8.45 -5.76
N THR A 145 -8.88 9.49 -6.38
CA THR A 145 -8.94 10.83 -5.80
C THR A 145 -10.36 11.20 -5.42
N GLY A 146 -10.48 12.15 -4.53
CA GLY A 146 -11.73 12.77 -4.11
C GLY A 146 -11.47 14.05 -3.32
N TRP A 147 -12.53 14.73 -2.94
CA TRP A 147 -12.43 15.95 -2.15
C TRP A 147 -11.86 15.62 -0.76
N PRO A 148 -11.05 16.50 -0.15
CA PRO A 148 -10.58 16.35 1.21
C PRO A 148 -11.74 16.07 2.17
N LEU A 149 -11.45 15.37 3.28
CA LEU A 149 -12.43 15.20 4.36
C LEU A 149 -12.74 16.57 4.94
N LYS A 150 -14.04 16.84 5.14
CA LYS A 150 -14.52 18.06 5.78
C LYS A 150 -14.49 17.91 7.30
#